data_f834aa87ee27017298aabdc188d3b314
#
_entry.id   f834aa87ee27017298aabdc188d3b314
#
_cell.length_a   1.000
_cell.length_b   1.000
_cell.length_c   1.000
_cell.angle_alpha   90.00
_cell.angle_beta   90.00
_cell.angle_gamma   90.00
#
_symmetry.space_group_name_H-M   'P 1'
#
loop_
_entity.id
_entity.type
_entity.pdbx_description
1 polymer ?
#
loop_
_entity_poly.entity_id
_entity_poly.type
_entity_poly.pdbx_seq_one_letter_code
_entity_poly.pdbx_strand_id
1 'polypeptide(L)'
;MYCLINKKFFKEGNDSEESESYVQKVDTFTINGIRLEMIRIPGGSFKMGSNDGDANEKPVQNRQVSSFYLSKYEVTQKLWFVIMNTNPSTVINDNYPVNNVSWDDCQLFIQKLNALTGRNFRLPTETEWEYASKAKLKPEGGIETVGYKYSGTSTDLSDYAWYSVNSGGKIHAVGSKKPNDFGLYDMSGNVIEWCQDIYTNYSTGSPEIGKDERVLRGGFYGSDASSVKSTSRGSCPYNQAMEPFGFRLCLQ
;
A
#
# COMPACT_ATOMS: atom_id res chain seq x y z
N MET A 1 -3.70 -22.17 11.40
CA MET A 1 -2.74 -22.67 12.37
C MET A 1 -2.32 -21.50 13.24
N TYR A 2 -2.82 -21.44 14.47
CA TYR A 2 -2.56 -20.33 15.40
C TYR A 2 -1.21 -20.53 16.08
N CYS A 3 -0.34 -19.54 16.03
CA CYS A 3 0.87 -19.53 16.84
C CYS A 3 0.52 -18.95 18.21
N LEU A 4 0.41 -19.82 19.22
CA LEU A 4 0.20 -19.46 20.61
C LEU A 4 1.56 -19.12 21.23
N ILE A 5 1.75 -17.88 21.65
CA ILE A 5 2.83 -17.52 22.58
C ILE A 5 2.22 -17.32 23.96
N ASN A 6 2.77 -18.03 24.92
CA ASN A 6 2.43 -18.27 26.30
C ASN A 6 1.82 -17.10 27.09
N LYS A 7 0.61 -17.32 27.64
CA LYS A 7 0.05 -16.56 28.77
C LYS A 7 0.73 -17.02 30.06
N LYS A 8 1.40 -16.11 30.77
CA LYS A 8 1.62 -16.24 32.22
C LYS A 8 0.48 -15.55 32.96
N PHE A 9 -0.26 -16.34 33.75
CA PHE A 9 -1.24 -15.83 34.69
C PHE A 9 -0.50 -15.26 35.91
N PHE A 10 -0.79 -14.01 36.29
CA PHE A 10 -0.66 -13.51 37.66
C PHE A 10 -1.99 -12.88 38.07
N LYS A 11 -2.35 -13.14 39.31
CA LYS A 11 -3.62 -12.83 39.97
C LYS A 11 -3.58 -11.46 40.63
N GLU A 12 -4.69 -10.75 40.48
CA GLU A 12 -5.30 -9.75 41.38
C GLU A 12 -4.58 -8.43 41.71
N GLY A 13 -5.20 -7.33 41.32
CA GLY A 13 -5.23 -6.07 42.06
C GLY A 13 -4.93 -4.82 41.20
N ASN A 14 -6.00 -4.12 40.84
CA ASN A 14 -6.11 -2.75 40.32
C ASN A 14 -6.45 -2.65 38.83
N ASP A 15 -7.60 -2.04 38.59
CA ASP A 15 -8.08 -1.54 37.29
C ASP A 15 -7.07 -0.55 36.70
N SER A 16 -6.14 -1.08 35.91
CA SER A 16 -5.42 -0.36 34.89
C SER A 16 -5.87 -0.96 33.56
N GLU A 17 -6.49 -0.16 32.71
CA GLU A 17 -6.75 -0.50 31.33
C GLU A 17 -5.46 -1.05 30.71
N GLU A 18 -5.36 -2.38 30.57
CA GLU A 18 -4.29 -3.01 29.82
C GLU A 18 -4.42 -2.51 28.38
N SER A 19 -3.48 -1.69 27.94
CA SER A 19 -3.34 -1.30 26.55
C SER A 19 -3.17 -2.58 25.73
N GLU A 20 -4.20 -3.00 25.00
CA GLU A 20 -4.09 -4.12 24.07
C GLU A 20 -3.02 -3.76 23.03
N SER A 21 -1.87 -4.40 23.13
CA SER A 21 -0.83 -4.28 22.12
C SER A 21 -1.41 -4.70 20.76
N TYR A 22 -1.19 -3.89 19.73
CA TYR A 22 -1.62 -4.22 18.36
C TYR A 22 -1.03 -5.57 17.94
N VAL A 23 -1.92 -6.55 17.72
CA VAL A 23 -1.55 -7.85 17.17
C VAL A 23 -1.88 -7.83 15.67
N GLN A 24 -0.84 -7.90 14.85
CA GLN A 24 -0.99 -7.98 13.41
C GLN A 24 -1.77 -9.25 13.01
N LYS A 25 -2.89 -9.07 12.33
CA LYS A 25 -3.66 -10.16 11.74
C LYS A 25 -3.32 -10.28 10.26
N VAL A 26 -2.97 -11.49 9.83
CA VAL A 26 -2.61 -11.80 8.44
C VAL A 26 -3.50 -12.91 7.94
N ASP A 27 -4.28 -12.64 6.88
CA ASP A 27 -4.99 -13.66 6.13
C ASP A 27 -4.11 -14.14 4.97
N THR A 28 -4.01 -15.43 4.79
CA THR A 28 -3.19 -16.04 3.74
C THR A 28 -4.06 -16.83 2.78
N PHE A 29 -3.91 -16.52 1.49
CA PHE A 29 -4.54 -17.23 0.39
C PHE A 29 -3.46 -18.00 -0.38
N THR A 30 -3.77 -19.22 -0.79
CA THR A 30 -2.91 -19.98 -1.70
C THR A 30 -3.58 -20.06 -3.07
N ILE A 31 -2.97 -19.43 -4.06
CA ILE A 31 -3.49 -19.29 -5.42
C ILE A 31 -2.56 -20.05 -6.35
N ASN A 32 -2.97 -21.24 -6.82
CA ASN A 32 -2.15 -22.13 -7.66
C ASN A 32 -0.72 -22.31 -7.10
N GLY A 33 -0.61 -22.51 -5.78
CA GLY A 33 0.67 -22.69 -5.08
C GLY A 33 1.40 -21.38 -4.70
N ILE A 34 0.90 -20.23 -5.10
CA ILE A 34 1.46 -18.91 -4.72
C ILE A 34 0.76 -18.38 -3.47
N ARG A 35 1.57 -18.00 -2.48
CA ARG A 35 1.08 -17.41 -1.23
C ARG A 35 0.83 -15.92 -1.41
N LEU A 36 -0.40 -15.49 -1.14
CA LEU A 36 -0.81 -14.09 -1.04
C LEU A 36 -1.15 -13.78 0.42
N GLU A 37 -0.38 -12.87 1.04
CA GLU A 37 -0.58 -12.42 2.42
C GLU A 37 -1.31 -11.08 2.41
N MET A 38 -2.45 -11.04 3.11
CA MET A 38 -3.26 -9.83 3.29
C MET A 38 -3.20 -9.40 4.74
N ILE A 39 -2.69 -8.21 4.98
CA ILE A 39 -2.55 -7.62 6.32
C ILE A 39 -3.86 -6.92 6.69
N ARG A 40 -4.42 -7.24 7.84
CA ARG A 40 -5.58 -6.51 8.36
C ARG A 40 -5.14 -5.13 8.86
N ILE A 41 -5.69 -4.10 8.25
CA ILE A 41 -5.50 -2.71 8.64
C ILE A 41 -6.71 -2.31 9.52
N PRO A 42 -6.50 -1.96 10.79
CA PRO A 42 -7.59 -1.52 11.66
C PRO A 42 -8.16 -0.19 11.16
N GLY A 43 -9.45 0.01 11.31
CA GLY A 43 -10.08 1.28 11.00
C GLY A 43 -9.61 2.40 11.94
N GLY A 44 -9.74 3.63 11.51
CA GLY A 44 -9.35 4.79 12.29
C GLY A 44 -9.53 6.10 11.55
N SER A 45 -9.20 7.19 12.22
CA SER A 45 -9.21 8.53 11.65
C SER A 45 -7.79 9.05 11.47
N PHE A 46 -7.52 9.74 10.39
CA PHE A 46 -6.21 10.33 10.12
C PHE A 46 -6.32 11.65 9.34
N LYS A 47 -5.21 12.35 9.27
CA LYS A 47 -5.05 13.55 8.45
C LYS A 47 -4.47 13.14 7.09
N MET A 48 -5.29 13.18 6.05
CA MET A 48 -4.92 12.94 4.66
C MET A 48 -4.35 14.20 4.03
N GLY A 49 -3.28 14.05 3.24
CA GLY A 49 -2.56 15.17 2.63
C GLY A 49 -1.51 15.80 3.54
N SER A 50 -0.94 16.92 3.09
CA SER A 50 0.12 17.65 3.80
C SER A 50 0.03 19.15 3.49
N ASN A 51 0.17 19.99 4.51
CA ASN A 51 0.28 21.46 4.32
C ASN A 51 1.68 21.89 3.85
N ASP A 52 2.68 21.03 4.08
CA ASP A 52 4.08 21.25 3.68
C ASP A 52 4.43 20.53 2.36
N GLY A 53 3.45 19.85 1.76
CA GLY A 53 3.58 19.14 0.49
C GLY A 53 3.27 20.02 -0.72
N ASP A 54 3.17 19.35 -1.88
CA ASP A 54 2.80 19.98 -3.14
C ASP A 54 1.35 20.53 -3.12
N ALA A 55 1.00 21.33 -4.11
CA ALA A 55 -0.33 21.94 -4.19
C ALA A 55 -1.46 20.89 -4.21
N ASN A 56 -1.23 19.76 -4.88
CA ASN A 56 -2.19 18.66 -5.00
C ASN A 56 -2.33 17.82 -3.73
N GLU A 57 -1.45 17.99 -2.74
CA GLU A 57 -1.56 17.36 -1.42
C GLU A 57 -2.44 18.19 -0.45
N LYS A 58 -2.92 19.38 -0.87
CA LYS A 58 -3.64 20.39 -0.06
C LYS A 58 -5.10 20.52 -0.45
N PRO A 59 -5.97 20.89 0.51
CA PRO A 59 -5.72 21.06 1.93
C PRO A 59 -5.65 19.69 2.65
N VAL A 60 -5.05 19.67 3.85
CA VAL A 60 -5.16 18.52 4.76
C VAL A 60 -6.61 18.28 5.12
N GLN A 61 -7.05 17.03 5.04
CA GLN A 61 -8.43 16.60 5.29
C GLN A 61 -8.48 15.58 6.43
N ASN A 62 -9.45 15.71 7.33
CA ASN A 62 -9.75 14.64 8.27
C ASN A 62 -10.52 13.53 7.53
N ARG A 63 -9.99 12.34 7.51
CA ARG A 63 -10.60 11.15 6.89
C ARG A 63 -10.77 10.05 7.92
N GLN A 64 -11.83 9.27 7.74
CA GLN A 64 -12.09 8.06 8.50
C GLN A 64 -12.08 6.86 7.56
N VAL A 65 -11.45 5.79 8.00
CA VAL A 65 -11.32 4.54 7.24
C VAL A 65 -11.89 3.39 8.07
N SER A 66 -12.74 2.57 7.49
CA SER A 66 -13.17 1.30 8.09
C SER A 66 -12.02 0.30 8.04
N SER A 67 -12.05 -0.76 8.84
CA SER A 67 -11.03 -1.80 8.74
C SER A 67 -11.10 -2.52 7.39
N PHE A 68 -9.95 -2.84 6.83
CA PHE A 68 -9.79 -3.53 5.55
C PHE A 68 -8.54 -4.40 5.57
N TYR A 69 -8.30 -5.15 4.48
CA TYR A 69 -7.05 -5.88 4.27
C TYR A 69 -6.30 -5.29 3.10
N LEU A 70 -4.98 -5.20 3.23
CA LEU A 70 -4.08 -4.76 2.16
C LEU A 70 -3.01 -5.82 1.93
N SER A 71 -2.66 -6.10 0.69
CA SER A 71 -1.59 -7.06 0.42
C SER A 71 -0.27 -6.56 0.98
N LYS A 72 0.44 -7.47 1.63
CA LYS A 72 1.72 -7.21 2.29
C LYS A 72 2.74 -6.58 1.36
N TYR A 73 2.71 -7.00 0.11
CA TYR A 73 3.59 -6.58 -0.98
C TYR A 73 2.77 -6.05 -2.16
N GLU A 74 3.43 -5.40 -3.07
CA GLU A 74 2.98 -5.19 -4.44
C GLU A 74 2.68 -6.56 -5.09
N VAL A 75 1.78 -6.61 -6.08
CA VAL A 75 1.51 -7.86 -6.83
C VAL A 75 2.78 -8.28 -7.56
N THR A 76 3.28 -9.49 -7.27
CA THR A 76 4.49 -10.00 -7.89
C THR A 76 4.24 -10.48 -9.32
N GLN A 77 5.29 -10.49 -10.15
CA GLN A 77 5.23 -11.04 -11.51
C GLN A 77 4.81 -12.51 -11.51
N LYS A 78 5.22 -13.28 -10.50
CA LYS A 78 4.81 -14.66 -10.33
C LYS A 78 3.30 -14.80 -10.12
N LEU A 79 2.72 -14.01 -9.23
CA LEU A 79 1.26 -14.01 -9.00
C LEU A 79 0.51 -13.53 -10.24
N TRP A 80 1.01 -12.48 -10.88
CA TRP A 80 0.45 -11.98 -12.14
C TRP A 80 0.43 -13.08 -13.21
N PHE A 81 1.56 -13.75 -13.46
CA PHE A 81 1.69 -14.78 -14.48
C PHE A 81 0.70 -15.93 -14.26
N VAL A 82 0.54 -16.37 -13.02
CA VAL A 82 -0.39 -17.47 -12.67
C VAL A 82 -1.86 -17.13 -12.98
N ILE A 83 -2.23 -15.86 -12.90
CA ILE A 83 -3.61 -15.39 -13.17
C ILE A 83 -3.80 -15.00 -14.64
N MET A 84 -2.82 -14.32 -15.23
CA MET A 84 -2.95 -13.71 -16.55
C MET A 84 -2.35 -14.54 -17.68
N ASN A 85 -1.47 -15.50 -17.36
CA ASN A 85 -0.69 -16.31 -18.30
C ASN A 85 0.20 -15.48 -19.26
N THR A 86 0.53 -14.26 -18.86
CA THR A 86 1.43 -13.31 -19.55
C THR A 86 2.24 -12.55 -18.52
N ASN A 87 3.33 -11.89 -18.94
CA ASN A 87 4.06 -10.97 -18.07
C ASN A 87 4.48 -9.74 -18.87
N PRO A 88 3.89 -8.55 -18.59
CA PRO A 88 4.19 -7.32 -19.33
C PRO A 88 5.46 -6.62 -18.84
N SER A 89 6.07 -7.11 -17.75
CA SER A 89 7.22 -6.47 -17.10
C SER A 89 8.45 -6.47 -17.99
N THR A 90 9.25 -5.40 -17.90
CA THR A 90 10.46 -5.23 -18.73
C THR A 90 11.63 -6.08 -18.25
N VAL A 91 11.77 -6.27 -16.94
CA VAL A 91 12.78 -7.13 -16.32
C VAL A 91 12.07 -8.31 -15.65
N ILE A 92 12.34 -9.52 -16.11
CA ILE A 92 11.64 -10.73 -15.66
C ILE A 92 12.31 -11.31 -14.40
N ASN A 93 11.52 -11.36 -13.32
CA ASN A 93 11.88 -12.02 -12.07
C ASN A 93 10.62 -12.31 -11.24
N ASP A 94 10.42 -13.55 -10.85
CA ASP A 94 9.24 -14.00 -10.09
C ASP A 94 8.92 -13.16 -8.83
N ASN A 95 9.96 -12.68 -8.15
CA ASN A 95 9.86 -11.94 -6.89
C ASN A 95 9.82 -10.41 -7.07
N TYR A 96 9.92 -9.91 -8.29
CA TYR A 96 9.75 -8.49 -8.57
C TYR A 96 8.26 -8.15 -8.66
N PRO A 97 7.87 -6.89 -8.38
CA PRO A 97 6.52 -6.45 -8.67
C PRO A 97 6.24 -6.57 -10.16
N VAL A 98 5.01 -6.92 -10.53
CA VAL A 98 4.57 -6.72 -11.90
C VAL A 98 4.57 -5.23 -12.20
N ASN A 99 5.10 -4.86 -13.35
CA ASN A 99 5.13 -3.48 -13.81
C ASN A 99 4.74 -3.38 -15.28
N ASN A 100 4.67 -2.16 -15.80
CA ASN A 100 4.17 -1.90 -17.15
C ASN A 100 2.72 -2.39 -17.35
N VAL A 101 1.87 -2.10 -16.36
CA VAL A 101 0.43 -2.41 -16.35
C VAL A 101 -0.40 -1.13 -16.28
N SER A 102 -1.48 -1.08 -17.04
CA SER A 102 -2.50 -0.05 -16.95
C SER A 102 -3.47 -0.32 -15.79
N TRP A 103 -4.29 0.66 -15.45
CA TRP A 103 -5.36 0.46 -14.48
C TRP A 103 -6.36 -0.60 -14.96
N ASP A 104 -6.70 -0.60 -16.26
CA ASP A 104 -7.58 -1.61 -16.87
C ASP A 104 -6.97 -3.02 -16.77
N ASP A 105 -5.66 -3.17 -16.97
CA ASP A 105 -4.98 -4.46 -16.80
C ASP A 105 -5.09 -4.95 -15.35
N CYS A 106 -4.96 -4.03 -14.38
CA CYS A 106 -5.16 -4.34 -12.96
C CYS A 106 -6.60 -4.79 -12.67
N GLN A 107 -7.60 -4.13 -13.26
CA GLN A 107 -9.01 -4.54 -13.10
C GLN A 107 -9.28 -5.92 -13.72
N LEU A 108 -8.71 -6.21 -14.88
CA LEU A 108 -8.84 -7.52 -15.50
C LEU A 108 -8.18 -8.63 -14.65
N PHE A 109 -6.98 -8.36 -14.11
CA PHE A 109 -6.32 -9.26 -13.16
C PHE A 109 -7.21 -9.52 -11.95
N ILE A 110 -7.76 -8.48 -11.35
CA ILE A 110 -8.62 -8.55 -10.16
C ILE A 110 -9.91 -9.34 -10.48
N GLN A 111 -10.52 -9.11 -11.62
CA GLN A 111 -11.70 -9.85 -12.05
C GLN A 111 -11.43 -11.36 -12.13
N LYS A 112 -10.31 -11.76 -12.74
CA LYS A 112 -9.90 -13.17 -12.85
C LYS A 112 -9.56 -13.77 -11.48
N LEU A 113 -8.85 -13.02 -10.63
CA LEU A 113 -8.52 -13.43 -9.27
C LEU A 113 -9.79 -13.67 -8.45
N ASN A 114 -10.78 -12.77 -8.54
CA ASN A 114 -12.05 -12.88 -7.85
C ASN A 114 -12.86 -14.09 -8.35
N ALA A 115 -12.89 -14.32 -9.65
CA ALA A 115 -13.55 -15.51 -10.24
C ALA A 115 -12.89 -16.82 -9.74
N LEU A 116 -11.56 -16.84 -9.59
CA LEU A 116 -10.82 -18.01 -9.13
C LEU A 116 -11.00 -18.28 -7.63
N THR A 117 -11.08 -17.23 -6.81
CA THR A 117 -11.05 -17.32 -5.34
C THR A 117 -12.40 -17.21 -4.68
N GLY A 118 -13.42 -16.71 -5.38
CA GLY A 118 -14.73 -16.36 -4.82
C GLY A 118 -14.67 -15.20 -3.82
N ARG A 119 -13.60 -14.38 -3.87
CA ARG A 119 -13.40 -13.22 -3.01
C ARG A 119 -13.65 -11.92 -3.76
N ASN A 120 -13.67 -10.79 -3.04
CA ASN A 120 -13.90 -9.46 -3.60
C ASN A 120 -12.63 -8.60 -3.47
N PHE A 121 -11.53 -9.05 -4.06
CA PHE A 121 -10.33 -8.22 -4.18
C PHE A 121 -10.62 -7.00 -5.06
N ARG A 122 -9.94 -5.91 -4.79
CA ARG A 122 -10.00 -4.65 -5.51
C ARG A 122 -8.67 -3.89 -5.39
N LEU A 123 -8.52 -2.78 -6.09
CA LEU A 123 -7.49 -1.81 -5.76
C LEU A 123 -7.85 -1.10 -4.44
N PRO A 124 -6.86 -0.64 -3.65
CA PRO A 124 -7.12 0.25 -2.53
C PRO A 124 -7.69 1.58 -3.03
N THR A 125 -8.55 2.21 -2.24
CA THR A 125 -8.84 3.63 -2.45
C THR A 125 -7.62 4.46 -2.09
N GLU A 126 -7.52 5.66 -2.64
CA GLU A 126 -6.45 6.60 -2.31
C GLU A 126 -6.36 6.88 -0.80
N THR A 127 -7.52 7.00 -0.16
CA THR A 127 -7.64 7.21 1.29
C THR A 127 -7.10 6.02 2.09
N GLU A 128 -7.44 4.80 1.70
CA GLU A 128 -6.94 3.57 2.34
C GLU A 128 -5.43 3.42 2.14
N TRP A 129 -4.94 3.72 0.93
CA TRP A 129 -3.53 3.63 0.61
C TRP A 129 -2.71 4.60 1.48
N GLU A 130 -3.09 5.89 1.55
CA GLU A 130 -2.37 6.88 2.34
C GLU A 130 -2.45 6.57 3.84
N TYR A 131 -3.62 6.15 4.33
CA TYR A 131 -3.79 5.72 5.72
C TYR A 131 -2.83 4.58 6.08
N ALA A 132 -2.77 3.55 5.24
CA ALA A 132 -1.88 2.40 5.44
C ALA A 132 -0.40 2.77 5.33
N SER A 133 -0.05 3.68 4.40
CA SER A 133 1.32 4.16 4.21
C SER A 133 1.81 4.98 5.41
N LYS A 134 0.96 5.84 5.98
CA LYS A 134 1.27 6.68 7.15
C LYS A 134 1.33 5.92 8.47
N ALA A 135 1.11 4.62 8.48
CA ALA A 135 1.00 3.80 9.69
C ALA A 135 2.07 4.17 10.73
N LYS A 136 1.60 4.62 11.88
CA LYS A 136 2.42 4.87 13.06
C LYS A 136 1.65 4.44 14.29
N LEU A 137 2.14 3.40 14.93
CA LEU A 137 1.53 2.87 16.15
C LEU A 137 1.97 3.69 17.37
N LYS A 138 1.03 3.94 18.27
CA LYS A 138 1.34 4.56 19.55
C LYS A 138 1.90 3.51 20.52
N PRO A 139 2.83 3.88 21.41
CA PRO A 139 3.37 2.97 22.42
C PRO A 139 2.29 2.34 23.31
N GLU A 140 1.25 3.10 23.64
CA GLU A 140 0.10 2.69 24.43
C GLU A 140 -0.98 1.92 23.64
N GLY A 141 -0.74 1.68 22.37
CA GLY A 141 -1.71 1.08 21.43
C GLY A 141 -2.49 2.14 20.64
N GLY A 142 -3.14 1.69 19.57
CA GLY A 142 -3.84 2.57 18.62
C GLY A 142 -2.92 3.19 17.57
N ILE A 143 -3.45 4.10 16.75
CA ILE A 143 -2.78 4.68 15.58
C ILE A 143 -2.67 6.19 15.75
N GLU A 144 -1.52 6.74 15.38
CA GLU A 144 -1.34 8.19 15.33
C GLU A 144 -2.06 8.80 14.13
N THR A 145 -2.70 9.96 14.34
CA THR A 145 -3.48 10.64 13.28
C THR A 145 -2.62 11.33 12.23
N VAL A 146 -1.36 11.63 12.54
CA VAL A 146 -0.43 12.33 11.60
C VAL A 146 0.47 11.34 10.86
N GLY A 147 0.92 10.28 11.51
CA GLY A 147 1.74 9.24 10.90
C GLY A 147 3.13 9.69 10.43
N TYR A 148 3.80 8.80 9.70
CA TYR A 148 5.14 9.02 9.17
C TYR A 148 5.13 9.80 7.84
N LYS A 149 6.23 10.54 7.58
CA LYS A 149 6.46 11.24 6.31
C LYS A 149 6.62 10.27 5.15
N TYR A 150 7.39 9.20 5.35
CA TYR A 150 7.54 8.07 4.43
C TYR A 150 6.98 6.82 5.10
N SER A 151 6.63 5.82 4.35
CA SER A 151 6.09 4.60 4.95
C SER A 151 7.11 3.94 5.90
N GLY A 152 6.78 3.94 7.20
CA GLY A 152 7.59 3.37 8.27
C GLY A 152 8.66 4.28 8.87
N THR A 153 8.90 5.50 8.32
CA THR A 153 9.92 6.41 8.84
C THR A 153 9.66 7.86 8.46
N SER A 154 10.25 8.78 9.23
CA SER A 154 10.34 10.20 8.84
C SER A 154 11.78 10.64 8.52
N THR A 155 12.79 9.78 8.76
CA THR A 155 14.22 10.10 8.68
C THR A 155 15.00 9.13 7.79
N ASP A 156 14.89 7.83 8.02
CA ASP A 156 15.80 6.81 7.47
C ASP A 156 15.21 6.14 6.21
N LEU A 157 14.86 6.96 5.20
CA LEU A 157 14.17 6.50 3.99
C LEU A 157 14.88 5.33 3.29
N SER A 158 16.19 5.30 3.26
CA SER A 158 16.96 4.25 2.56
C SER A 158 16.77 2.84 3.13
N ASP A 159 16.34 2.74 4.38
CA ASP A 159 16.03 1.45 5.01
C ASP A 159 14.66 0.90 4.60
N TYR A 160 13.75 1.78 4.17
CA TYR A 160 12.35 1.46 3.90
C TYR A 160 11.96 1.53 2.43
N ALA A 161 12.76 2.19 1.58
CA ALA A 161 12.39 2.47 0.19
C ALA A 161 13.51 2.16 -0.81
N TRP A 162 13.12 1.71 -2.00
CA TRP A 162 13.92 1.74 -3.20
C TRP A 162 13.55 2.99 -4.00
N TYR A 163 14.45 3.97 -4.08
CA TYR A 163 14.25 5.24 -4.77
C TYR A 163 15.54 5.67 -5.48
N SER A 164 15.57 6.80 -6.15
CA SER A 164 16.67 7.20 -7.04
C SER A 164 18.07 7.14 -6.43
N VAL A 165 18.20 7.33 -5.10
CA VAL A 165 19.50 7.37 -4.42
C VAL A 165 20.10 5.97 -4.24
N ASN A 166 19.27 4.93 -4.07
CA ASN A 166 19.75 3.59 -3.67
C ASN A 166 19.29 2.43 -4.57
N SER A 167 18.39 2.69 -5.53
CA SER A 167 17.82 1.65 -6.39
C SER A 167 18.76 1.19 -7.52
N GLY A 168 19.78 2.01 -7.86
CA GLY A 168 20.58 1.78 -9.07
C GLY A 168 19.77 1.91 -10.37
N GLY A 169 18.67 2.66 -10.34
CA GLY A 169 17.80 2.94 -11.49
C GLY A 169 16.96 1.75 -11.95
N LYS A 170 16.61 0.81 -11.06
CA LYS A 170 15.85 -0.41 -11.39
C LYS A 170 14.92 -0.85 -10.26
N ILE A 171 13.94 -1.67 -10.61
CA ILE A 171 13.06 -2.35 -9.65
C ILE A 171 13.82 -3.42 -8.85
N HIS A 172 13.29 -3.76 -7.68
CA HIS A 172 13.83 -4.74 -6.76
C HIS A 172 12.77 -5.76 -6.33
N ALA A 173 13.24 -6.88 -5.75
CA ALA A 173 12.34 -7.86 -5.18
C ALA A 173 11.48 -7.23 -4.07
N VAL A 174 10.20 -7.55 -4.08
CA VAL A 174 9.27 -7.08 -3.04
C VAL A 174 9.74 -7.51 -1.65
N GLY A 175 9.51 -6.68 -0.64
CA GLY A 175 9.86 -7.01 0.74
C GLY A 175 11.35 -7.02 1.06
N SER A 176 12.20 -6.45 0.21
CA SER A 176 13.64 -6.42 0.44
C SER A 176 14.13 -5.23 1.29
N LYS A 177 13.22 -4.35 1.68
CA LYS A 177 13.41 -3.26 2.65
C LYS A 177 12.65 -3.54 3.94
N LYS A 178 12.69 -2.63 4.92
CA LYS A 178 11.92 -2.75 6.17
C LYS A 178 10.43 -2.45 5.91
N PRO A 179 9.52 -3.14 6.62
CA PRO A 179 8.10 -2.83 6.56
C PRO A 179 7.77 -1.61 7.44
N ASN A 180 6.61 -1.01 7.20
CA ASN A 180 6.05 -0.04 8.13
C ASN A 180 5.43 -0.73 9.37
N ASP A 181 4.86 0.05 10.28
CA ASP A 181 4.30 -0.45 11.55
C ASP A 181 3.12 -1.42 11.37
N PHE A 182 2.44 -1.40 10.22
CA PHE A 182 1.43 -2.40 9.87
C PHE A 182 2.03 -3.67 9.25
N GLY A 183 3.34 -3.70 8.97
CA GLY A 183 4.00 -4.81 8.30
C GLY A 183 3.84 -4.80 6.77
N LEU A 184 3.52 -3.65 6.18
CA LEU A 184 3.46 -3.43 4.75
C LEU A 184 4.81 -2.99 4.21
N TYR A 185 5.21 -3.57 3.09
CA TYR A 185 6.48 -3.29 2.42
C TYR A 185 6.27 -2.42 1.18
N ASP A 186 7.32 -1.73 0.77
CA ASP A 186 7.43 -1.03 -0.51
C ASP A 186 6.33 0.03 -0.76
N MET A 187 5.70 0.55 0.31
CA MET A 187 4.72 1.64 0.22
C MET A 187 5.38 2.99 -0.12
N SER A 188 6.70 3.05 -0.18
CA SER A 188 7.50 4.19 -0.65
C SER A 188 8.53 3.65 -1.63
N GLY A 189 8.48 4.07 -2.90
CA GLY A 189 9.40 3.65 -3.96
C GLY A 189 9.05 2.30 -4.59
N ASN A 190 10.02 1.62 -5.17
CA ASN A 190 9.94 0.41 -5.96
C ASN A 190 9.08 0.59 -7.22
N VAL A 191 7.77 0.37 -7.21
CA VAL A 191 6.87 0.76 -8.29
C VAL A 191 5.79 1.71 -7.78
N ILE A 192 5.33 2.63 -8.64
CA ILE A 192 4.21 3.49 -8.31
C ILE A 192 2.90 2.71 -8.47
N GLU A 193 1.98 2.87 -7.53
CA GLU A 193 0.84 1.99 -7.40
C GLU A 193 -0.47 2.65 -7.81
N TRP A 194 -1.24 1.95 -8.66
CA TRP A 194 -2.60 2.33 -9.00
C TRP A 194 -3.54 2.24 -7.80
N CYS A 195 -4.35 3.28 -7.62
CA CYS A 195 -5.51 3.28 -6.72
C CYS A 195 -6.82 3.21 -7.50
N GLN A 196 -7.92 2.91 -6.79
CA GLN A 196 -9.25 2.79 -7.38
C GLN A 196 -9.80 4.12 -7.88
N ASP A 197 -9.41 5.23 -7.25
CA ASP A 197 -10.05 6.52 -7.39
C ASP A 197 -9.72 7.23 -8.69
N ILE A 198 -10.68 8.01 -9.19
CA ILE A 198 -10.45 9.07 -10.15
C ILE A 198 -9.62 10.16 -9.45
N TYR A 199 -8.62 10.68 -10.14
CA TYR A 199 -7.82 11.77 -9.60
C TYR A 199 -8.63 13.06 -9.49
N THR A 200 -8.74 13.57 -8.27
CA THR A 200 -9.52 14.78 -7.96
C THR A 200 -8.71 15.78 -7.17
N ASN A 201 -9.04 17.03 -7.31
CA ASN A 201 -8.53 18.10 -6.46
C ASN A 201 -9.12 17.98 -5.05
N TYR A 202 -8.28 18.05 -4.02
CA TYR A 202 -8.71 17.92 -2.64
C TYR A 202 -9.61 19.07 -2.17
N SER A 203 -9.48 20.27 -2.75
CA SER A 203 -10.27 21.43 -2.37
C SER A 203 -11.68 21.39 -2.94
N THR A 204 -11.82 20.92 -4.19
CA THR A 204 -13.09 20.97 -4.92
C THR A 204 -13.79 19.61 -5.02
N GLY A 205 -13.06 18.54 -4.81
CA GLY A 205 -13.56 17.17 -5.06
C GLY A 205 -13.81 16.87 -6.54
N SER A 206 -13.48 17.80 -7.44
CA SER A 206 -13.68 17.67 -8.88
C SER A 206 -12.44 17.11 -9.56
N PRO A 207 -12.58 16.36 -10.66
CA PRO A 207 -11.45 15.95 -11.48
C PRO A 207 -10.65 17.18 -11.96
N GLU A 208 -9.33 17.15 -11.79
CA GLU A 208 -8.44 18.25 -12.24
C GLU A 208 -8.16 18.17 -13.74
N ILE A 209 -7.99 16.94 -14.23
CA ILE A 209 -7.65 16.63 -15.61
C ILE A 209 -8.64 15.55 -16.02
N GLY A 210 -9.53 15.73 -16.90
CA GLY A 210 -10.46 14.74 -17.42
C GLY A 210 -10.91 13.60 -16.48
N LYS A 211 -12.00 12.94 -16.78
CA LYS A 211 -12.53 11.83 -15.94
C LYS A 211 -11.73 10.53 -16.05
N ASP A 212 -10.72 10.50 -16.90
CA ASP A 212 -9.99 9.28 -17.27
C ASP A 212 -8.70 9.08 -16.45
N GLU A 213 -8.32 10.07 -15.65
CA GLU A 213 -7.13 10.01 -14.79
C GLU A 213 -7.42 9.20 -13.52
N ARG A 214 -6.55 8.23 -13.25
CA ARG A 214 -6.58 7.44 -12.01
C ARG A 214 -5.41 7.81 -11.11
N VAL A 215 -5.65 7.71 -9.82
CA VAL A 215 -4.65 8.03 -8.81
C VAL A 215 -3.49 7.04 -8.83
N LEU A 216 -2.29 7.58 -8.72
CA LEU A 216 -1.02 6.87 -8.53
C LEU A 216 -0.38 7.32 -7.22
N ARG A 217 0.17 6.37 -6.47
CA ARG A 217 0.75 6.62 -5.14
C ARG A 217 2.09 5.91 -4.94
N GLY A 218 2.91 6.39 -3.98
CA GLY A 218 4.13 5.74 -3.52
C GLY A 218 5.41 6.17 -4.21
N GLY A 219 5.34 6.72 -5.42
CA GLY A 219 6.52 6.93 -6.26
C GLY A 219 7.17 5.61 -6.69
N PHE A 220 8.33 5.65 -7.31
CA PHE A 220 9.00 4.47 -7.84
C PHE A 220 10.52 4.52 -7.66
N TYR A 221 11.23 3.49 -8.08
CA TYR A 221 12.68 3.35 -7.96
C TYR A 221 13.49 4.52 -8.53
N GLY A 222 12.95 5.25 -9.52
CA GLY A 222 13.60 6.44 -10.12
C GLY A 222 13.17 7.76 -9.49
N SER A 223 12.24 7.76 -8.56
CA SER A 223 11.73 8.97 -7.90
C SER A 223 12.73 9.52 -6.88
N ASP A 224 12.73 10.82 -6.70
CA ASP A 224 13.43 11.47 -5.60
C ASP A 224 12.67 11.29 -4.25
N ALA A 225 13.30 11.70 -3.15
CA ALA A 225 12.73 11.58 -1.83
C ALA A 225 11.43 12.40 -1.66
N SER A 226 11.25 13.48 -2.39
CA SER A 226 10.04 14.31 -2.32
C SER A 226 8.83 13.57 -2.92
N SER A 227 9.05 12.73 -3.91
CA SER A 227 8.01 12.02 -4.67
C SER A 227 7.61 10.66 -4.06
N VAL A 228 8.39 10.13 -3.09
CA VAL A 228 8.07 8.87 -2.39
C VAL A 228 7.48 9.08 -0.99
N LYS A 229 7.06 10.32 -0.66
CA LYS A 229 6.33 10.60 0.60
C LYS A 229 4.99 9.87 0.62
N SER A 230 4.53 9.50 1.81
CA SER A 230 3.20 8.91 2.00
C SER A 230 2.06 9.81 1.48
N THR A 231 2.28 11.13 1.38
CA THR A 231 1.31 12.12 0.90
C THR A 231 1.43 12.44 -0.58
N SER A 232 2.57 12.09 -1.22
CA SER A 232 2.77 12.35 -2.64
C SER A 232 1.75 11.62 -3.50
N ARG A 233 1.21 12.30 -4.47
CA ARG A 233 0.17 11.79 -5.35
C ARG A 233 0.42 12.20 -6.79
N GLY A 234 0.07 11.32 -7.69
CA GLY A 234 0.12 11.53 -9.12
C GLY A 234 -1.11 10.97 -9.80
N SER A 235 -1.17 11.10 -11.09
CA SER A 235 -2.22 10.51 -11.92
C SER A 235 -1.73 10.13 -13.30
N CYS A 236 -2.47 9.24 -13.94
CA CYS A 236 -2.29 8.90 -15.34
C CYS A 236 -3.61 8.42 -15.93
N PRO A 237 -3.85 8.59 -17.25
CA PRO A 237 -4.99 7.97 -17.91
C PRO A 237 -5.07 6.46 -17.63
N TYR A 238 -6.27 5.97 -17.33
CA TYR A 238 -6.51 4.59 -16.87
C TYR A 238 -6.00 3.51 -17.84
N ASN A 239 -5.91 3.82 -19.11
CA ASN A 239 -5.49 2.90 -20.18
C ASN A 239 -3.98 2.96 -20.51
N GLN A 240 -3.22 3.80 -19.83
CA GLN A 240 -1.77 3.91 -20.03
C GLN A 240 -1.01 2.92 -19.15
N ALA A 241 -0.13 2.15 -19.78
CA ALA A 241 0.84 1.31 -19.10
C ALA A 241 2.23 1.93 -19.24
N MET A 242 2.95 2.06 -18.13
CA MET A 242 4.32 2.56 -18.11
C MET A 242 5.18 1.68 -17.22
N GLU A 243 6.48 1.62 -17.51
CA GLU A 243 7.41 0.75 -16.79
C GLU A 243 7.33 0.85 -15.26
N PRO A 244 7.24 2.04 -14.63
CA PRO A 244 7.19 2.09 -13.17
C PRO A 244 5.81 1.80 -12.57
N PHE A 245 4.77 1.50 -13.37
CA PHE A 245 3.40 1.34 -12.87
C PHE A 245 3.12 -0.10 -12.48
N GLY A 246 2.79 -0.30 -11.22
CA GLY A 246 2.33 -1.54 -10.62
C GLY A 246 1.12 -1.32 -9.72
N PHE A 247 0.85 -2.25 -8.80
CA PHE A 247 -0.28 -2.14 -7.89
C PHE A 247 -0.18 -3.12 -6.72
N ARG A 248 -1.00 -2.90 -5.71
CA ARG A 248 -1.28 -3.86 -4.64
C ARG A 248 -2.76 -4.15 -4.51
N LEU A 249 -3.11 -5.24 -3.81
CA LEU A 249 -4.48 -5.70 -3.64
C LEU A 249 -5.06 -5.22 -2.31
N CYS A 250 -6.33 -4.89 -2.34
CA CYS A 250 -7.17 -4.64 -1.18
C CYS A 250 -8.30 -5.69 -1.10
N LEU A 251 -8.74 -6.01 0.12
CA LEU A 251 -9.89 -6.87 0.38
C LEU A 251 -10.68 -6.30 1.57
N GLN A 252 -11.98 -6.33 1.49
CA GLN A 252 -12.87 -5.84 2.55
C GLN A 252 -13.47 -6.99 3.35
#